data_ac237f78eb60567de4a147c545bbda97
#
_entry.id   ac237f78eb60567de4a147c545bbda97
#
_cell.length_a   1.000
_cell.length_b   1.000
_cell.length_c   1.000
_cell.angle_alpha   90.00
_cell.angle_beta   90.00
_cell.angle_gamma   90.00
#
_symmetry.space_group_name_H-M   'P 1'
#
loop_
_entity.id
_entity.type
_entity.pdbx_description
1 polymer ?
#
loop_
_entity_poly.entity_id
_entity_poly.type
_entity_poly.pdbx_seq_one_letter_code
_entity_poly.pdbx_strand_id
1 'polypeptide(L)'
;SVDFKYLPEFERRAKILAKKYRSFIKDYDEFLNSLAKNPFQGTSLGMGVYKTRMAIASKGKGKSGGARVLTYNINKLDDDGIVITLLSIFDKGEMENVSDSYIKSIVKDARKK
;
A
#
# COMPACT_ATOMS: atom_id res chain seq x y z
N SER A 1 -14.77 11.56 -1.75
CA SER A 1 -13.76 11.59 -0.69
C SER A 1 -13.04 10.23 -0.57
N VAL A 2 -11.84 10.24 -0.05
CA VAL A 2 -11.02 9.04 0.12
C VAL A 2 -10.71 8.90 1.61
N ASP A 3 -11.04 7.73 2.16
CA ASP A 3 -10.67 7.37 3.52
C ASP A 3 -9.64 6.26 3.47
N PHE A 4 -8.69 6.28 4.41
CA PHE A 4 -7.66 5.26 4.50
C PHE A 4 -7.88 4.39 5.73
N LYS A 5 -7.66 3.09 5.54
CA LYS A 5 -7.55 2.10 6.61
C LYS A 5 -6.26 1.35 6.40
N TYR A 6 -5.78 0.68 7.42
CA TYR A 6 -4.60 -0.18 7.28
C TYR A 6 -4.72 -1.38 8.19
N LEU A 7 -4.18 -2.50 7.71
CA LEU A 7 -4.12 -3.73 8.49
C LEU A 7 -2.95 -3.69 9.47
N PRO A 8 -3.02 -4.43 10.57
CA PRO A 8 -1.87 -4.60 11.46
C PRO A 8 -0.60 -5.07 10.74
N GLU A 9 -0.75 -5.90 9.71
CA GLU A 9 0.37 -6.35 8.89
C GLU A 9 1.09 -5.19 8.19
N PHE A 10 0.32 -4.28 7.61
CA PHE A 10 0.90 -3.07 6.99
C PHE A 10 1.66 -2.25 8.02
N GLU A 11 1.03 -2.00 9.17
CA GLU A 11 1.61 -1.17 10.22
C GLU A 11 2.93 -1.75 10.74
N ARG A 12 2.95 -3.06 10.97
CA ARG A 12 4.15 -3.75 11.42
C ARG A 12 5.31 -3.60 10.43
N ARG A 13 5.03 -3.83 9.15
CA ARG A 13 6.03 -3.73 8.09
C ARG A 13 6.49 -2.30 7.85
N ALA A 14 5.56 -1.35 7.91
CA ALA A 14 5.89 0.07 7.74
C ALA A 14 6.83 0.56 8.84
N LYS A 15 6.63 0.12 10.09
CA LYS A 15 7.52 0.47 11.19
C LYS A 15 8.95 -0.02 10.96
N ILE A 16 9.11 -1.20 10.39
CA ILE A 16 10.44 -1.73 10.06
C ILE A 16 11.13 -0.83 9.02
N LEU A 17 10.39 -0.46 7.97
CA LEU A 17 10.94 0.41 6.93
C LEU A 17 11.23 1.82 7.44
N ALA A 18 10.41 2.34 8.35
CA ALA A 18 10.63 3.65 8.95
C ALA A 18 11.93 3.68 9.76
N LYS A 19 12.29 2.59 10.42
CA LYS A 19 13.57 2.48 11.14
C LYS A 19 14.75 2.35 10.20
N LYS A 20 14.55 1.70 9.06
CA LYS A 20 15.62 1.44 8.08
C LYS A 20 15.90 2.65 7.19
N TYR A 21 14.88 3.40 6.81
CA TYR A 21 14.99 4.51 5.85
C TYR A 21 14.55 5.82 6.49
N ARG A 22 15.48 6.76 6.68
CA ARG A 22 15.21 8.03 7.38
C ARG A 22 14.15 8.90 6.71
N SER A 23 13.94 8.77 5.39
CA SER A 23 12.95 9.56 4.67
C SER A 23 11.55 8.94 4.67
N PHE A 24 11.39 7.75 5.27
CA PHE A 24 10.17 6.96 5.10
C PHE A 24 8.89 7.70 5.48
N ILE A 25 8.87 8.40 6.62
CA ILE A 25 7.66 9.07 7.10
C ILE A 25 7.20 10.15 6.11
N LYS A 26 8.13 10.95 5.60
CA LYS A 26 7.83 11.96 4.60
C LYS A 26 7.36 11.32 3.30
N ASP A 27 8.05 10.26 2.86
CA ASP A 27 7.70 9.54 1.64
C ASP A 27 6.29 8.94 1.74
N TYR A 28 5.95 8.41 2.92
CA TYR A 28 4.64 7.84 3.18
C TYR A 28 3.53 8.89 3.10
N ASP A 29 3.74 10.07 3.69
CA ASP A 29 2.77 11.16 3.59
C ASP A 29 2.54 11.57 2.13
N GLU A 30 3.59 11.71 1.36
CA GLU A 30 3.50 12.04 -0.07
C GLU A 30 2.77 10.95 -0.84
N PHE A 31 3.02 9.69 -0.48
CA PHE A 31 2.35 8.55 -1.10
C PHE A 31 0.84 8.57 -0.83
N LEU A 32 0.42 8.82 0.40
CA LEU A 32 -1.00 8.92 0.73
C LEU A 32 -1.68 10.05 -0.03
N ASN A 33 -1.02 11.20 -0.17
CA ASN A 33 -1.54 12.30 -0.97
C ASN A 33 -1.74 11.90 -2.44
N SER A 34 -0.79 11.16 -2.98
CA SER A 34 -0.87 10.63 -4.35
C SER A 34 -2.02 9.64 -4.50
N LEU A 35 -2.21 8.74 -3.54
CA LEU A 35 -3.33 7.79 -3.55
C LEU A 35 -4.68 8.51 -3.45
N ALA A 36 -4.78 9.58 -2.67
CA ALA A 36 -6.02 10.33 -2.55
C ALA A 36 -6.43 10.95 -3.89
N LYS A 37 -5.45 11.33 -4.71
CA LYS A 37 -5.70 11.89 -6.06
C LYS A 37 -5.97 10.82 -7.10
N ASN A 38 -5.34 9.66 -6.96
CA ASN A 38 -5.49 8.55 -7.90
C ASN A 38 -5.55 7.22 -7.14
N PRO A 39 -6.73 6.86 -6.63
CA PRO A 39 -6.90 5.64 -5.82
C PRO A 39 -6.60 4.34 -6.54
N PHE A 40 -6.64 4.33 -7.86
CA PHE A 40 -6.48 3.12 -8.67
C PHE A 40 -5.10 3.05 -9.33
N GLN A 41 -4.14 3.82 -8.84
CA GLN A 41 -2.79 3.77 -9.40
C GLN A 41 -2.13 2.42 -9.11
N GLY A 42 -1.18 2.06 -9.97
CA GLY A 42 -0.44 0.82 -9.85
C GLY A 42 -0.98 -0.28 -10.75
N THR A 43 -0.57 -1.50 -10.47
CA THR A 43 -0.96 -2.68 -11.23
C THR A 43 -2.10 -3.40 -10.54
N SER A 44 -3.22 -3.57 -11.24
CA SER A 44 -4.34 -4.34 -10.70
C SER A 44 -3.97 -5.83 -10.62
N LEU A 45 -4.22 -6.41 -9.46
CA LEU A 45 -4.06 -7.85 -9.25
C LEU A 45 -5.41 -8.57 -9.28
N GLY A 46 -6.48 -7.84 -9.61
CA GLY A 46 -7.84 -8.34 -9.56
C GLY A 46 -8.46 -8.15 -8.18
N MET A 47 -9.78 -8.31 -8.09
CA MET A 47 -10.54 -8.29 -6.84
C MET A 47 -10.38 -7.01 -6.01
N GLY A 48 -10.09 -5.88 -6.68
CA GLY A 48 -9.90 -4.60 -6.00
C GLY A 48 -8.52 -4.39 -5.39
N VAL A 49 -7.59 -5.30 -5.64
CA VAL A 49 -6.22 -5.23 -5.10
C VAL A 49 -5.28 -4.62 -6.12
N TYR A 50 -4.45 -3.69 -5.65
CA TYR A 50 -3.45 -3.02 -6.50
C TYR A 50 -2.07 -3.12 -5.87
N LYS A 51 -1.06 -3.28 -6.71
CA LYS A 51 0.34 -3.22 -6.32
C LYS A 51 0.89 -1.88 -6.80
N THR A 52 1.26 -1.01 -5.89
CA THR A 52 1.62 0.38 -6.17
C THR A 52 3.04 0.67 -5.75
N ARG A 53 3.77 1.42 -6.58
CA ARG A 53 5.12 1.87 -6.26
C ARG A 53 5.07 3.05 -5.30
N MET A 54 5.99 3.03 -4.33
CA MET A 54 6.19 4.13 -3.40
C MET A 54 7.67 4.48 -3.38
N ALA A 55 8.00 5.75 -3.66
CA ALA A 55 9.39 6.18 -3.60
C ALA A 55 9.88 6.22 -2.15
N ILE A 56 11.14 5.87 -1.94
CA ILE A 56 11.85 6.07 -0.67
C ILE A 56 13.07 6.92 -1.00
N ALA A 57 12.97 8.23 -0.74
CA ALA A 57 13.96 9.21 -1.19
C ALA A 57 15.38 8.87 -0.72
N SER A 58 15.51 8.41 0.53
CA SER A 58 16.84 8.08 1.08
C SER A 58 17.50 6.86 0.44
N LYS A 59 16.77 6.08 -0.36
CA LYS A 59 17.38 5.00 -1.17
C LYS A 59 18.03 5.54 -2.45
N GLY A 60 17.60 6.71 -2.93
CA GLY A 60 18.18 7.34 -4.11
C GLY A 60 17.83 6.67 -5.44
N LYS A 61 16.78 5.86 -5.49
CA LYS A 61 16.43 5.04 -6.67
C LYS A 61 15.06 5.35 -7.27
N GLY A 62 14.42 6.45 -6.85
CA GLY A 62 13.09 6.82 -7.33
C GLY A 62 12.01 5.81 -6.96
N LYS A 63 10.85 5.92 -7.60
CA LYS A 63 9.71 5.03 -7.33
C LYS A 63 10.03 3.57 -7.64
N SER A 64 10.75 3.32 -8.72
CA SER A 64 11.05 1.94 -9.15
C SER A 64 11.91 1.20 -8.15
N GLY A 65 12.78 1.89 -7.42
CA GLY A 65 13.69 1.29 -6.45
C GLY A 65 13.21 1.37 -5.00
N GLY A 66 12.07 2.01 -4.74
CA GLY A 66 11.56 2.22 -3.38
C GLY A 66 10.90 0.99 -2.79
N ALA A 67 9.60 1.10 -2.51
CA ALA A 67 8.80 0.04 -1.94
C ALA A 67 7.63 -0.31 -2.85
N ARG A 68 6.96 -1.42 -2.53
CA ARG A 68 5.68 -1.80 -3.14
C ARG A 68 4.63 -1.88 -2.05
N VAL A 69 3.49 -1.23 -2.28
CA VAL A 69 2.37 -1.23 -1.35
C VAL A 69 1.22 -2.01 -1.99
N LEU A 70 0.64 -2.94 -1.23
CA LEU A 70 -0.58 -3.61 -1.64
C LEU A 70 -1.76 -2.86 -1.04
N THR A 71 -2.68 -2.43 -1.91
CA THR A 71 -3.88 -1.70 -1.51
C THR A 71 -5.14 -2.45 -1.92
N TYR A 72 -6.23 -2.20 -1.21
CA TYR A 72 -7.53 -2.79 -1.49
C TYR A 72 -8.56 -1.69 -1.48
N ASN A 73 -9.26 -1.50 -2.60
CA ASN A 73 -10.20 -0.40 -2.78
C ASN A 73 -11.64 -0.88 -2.68
N ILE A 74 -12.42 -0.20 -1.86
CA ILE A 74 -13.85 -0.47 -1.70
C ILE A 74 -14.61 0.83 -1.90
N ASN A 75 -15.64 0.80 -2.74
CA ASN A 75 -16.55 1.93 -2.88
C ASN A 75 -17.45 2.02 -1.65
N LYS A 76 -17.69 3.23 -1.15
CA LYS A 76 -18.67 3.43 -0.10
C LYS A 76 -20.06 3.28 -0.66
N LEU A 77 -20.97 2.71 0.14
CA LEU A 77 -22.34 2.47 -0.30
C LEU A 77 -23.23 3.72 -0.27
N ASP A 78 -22.89 4.68 0.57
CA ASP A 78 -23.74 5.84 0.86
C ASP A 78 -23.31 7.14 0.18
N ASP A 79 -22.15 7.13 -0.50
CA ASP A 79 -21.68 8.27 -1.28
C ASP A 79 -20.69 7.79 -2.35
N ASP A 80 -20.11 8.73 -3.11
CA ASP A 80 -19.13 8.42 -4.17
C ASP A 80 -17.72 8.25 -3.62
N GLY A 81 -17.58 8.03 -2.32
CA GLY A 81 -16.28 7.88 -1.68
C GLY A 81 -15.67 6.52 -1.90
N ILE A 82 -14.39 6.46 -1.62
CA ILE A 82 -13.60 5.22 -1.70
C ILE A 82 -12.88 5.03 -0.37
N VAL A 83 -12.89 3.79 0.11
CA VAL A 83 -12.06 3.38 1.23
C VAL A 83 -10.86 2.61 0.67
N ILE A 84 -9.66 3.09 0.93
CA ILE A 84 -8.43 2.41 0.55
C ILE A 84 -7.86 1.76 1.79
N THR A 85 -7.77 0.43 1.79
CA THR A 85 -7.10 -0.31 2.86
C THR A 85 -5.67 -0.61 2.44
N LEU A 86 -4.71 -0.15 3.23
CA LEU A 86 -3.30 -0.47 3.04
C LEU A 86 -3.07 -1.85 3.64
N LEU A 87 -2.84 -2.84 2.79
CA LEU A 87 -2.77 -4.25 3.19
C LEU A 87 -1.38 -4.63 3.70
N SER A 88 -0.36 -4.26 2.96
CA SER A 88 1.02 -4.62 3.27
C SER A 88 1.99 -3.74 2.49
N ILE A 89 3.25 -3.74 2.91
CA ILE A 89 4.32 -2.99 2.24
C ILE A 89 5.60 -3.81 2.27
N PHE A 90 6.34 -3.76 1.17
CA PHE A 90 7.58 -4.51 0.99
C PHE A 90 8.64 -3.61 0.38
N ASP A 91 9.88 -3.75 0.81
CA ASP A 91 11.01 -3.24 0.04
C ASP A 91 10.94 -3.87 -1.36
N LYS A 92 11.36 -3.13 -2.38
CA LYS A 92 11.20 -3.57 -3.77
C LYS A 92 11.69 -5.01 -3.99
N GLY A 93 12.87 -5.35 -3.49
CA GLY A 93 13.46 -6.66 -3.70
C GLY A 93 12.70 -7.82 -3.05
N GLU A 94 11.94 -7.52 -1.99
CA GLU A 94 11.17 -8.54 -1.28
C GLU A 94 9.87 -8.90 -2.00
N MET A 95 9.34 -8.00 -2.83
CA MET A 95 8.04 -8.20 -3.48
C MET A 95 8.03 -9.42 -4.41
N GLU A 96 9.17 -9.77 -4.98
CA GLU A 96 9.29 -10.91 -5.88
C GLU A 96 8.95 -12.25 -5.21
N ASN A 97 9.09 -12.31 -3.89
CA ASN A 97 8.87 -13.52 -3.11
C ASN A 97 7.47 -13.60 -2.48
N VAL A 98 6.59 -12.65 -2.80
CA VAL A 98 5.25 -12.62 -2.23
C VAL A 98 4.35 -13.56 -3.02
N SER A 99 3.76 -14.53 -2.33
CA SER A 99 2.92 -15.55 -2.97
C SER A 99 1.48 -15.08 -3.14
N ASP A 100 0.78 -15.69 -4.10
CA ASP A 100 -0.65 -15.46 -4.29
C ASP A 100 -1.45 -15.84 -3.05
N SER A 101 -1.06 -16.89 -2.36
CA SER A 101 -1.73 -17.33 -1.13
C SER A 101 -1.61 -16.30 -0.02
N TYR A 102 -0.45 -15.63 0.08
CA TYR A 102 -0.29 -14.53 1.03
C TYR A 102 -1.25 -13.40 0.72
N ILE A 103 -1.33 -12.98 -0.54
CA ILE A 103 -2.22 -11.90 -0.97
C ILE A 103 -3.67 -12.25 -0.67
N LYS A 104 -4.10 -13.45 -1.01
CA LYS A 104 -5.46 -13.91 -0.71
C LYS A 104 -5.77 -13.87 0.77
N SER A 105 -4.80 -14.26 1.59
CA SER A 105 -4.95 -14.26 3.05
C SER A 105 -5.16 -12.85 3.60
N ILE A 106 -4.36 -11.87 3.19
CA ILE A 106 -4.50 -10.51 3.70
C ILE A 106 -5.75 -9.81 3.17
N VAL A 107 -6.19 -10.13 1.96
CA VAL A 107 -7.46 -9.61 1.43
C VAL A 107 -8.62 -10.16 2.26
N LYS A 108 -8.58 -11.44 2.60
CA LYS A 108 -9.58 -12.04 3.47
C LYS A 108 -9.66 -11.32 4.82
N ASP A 109 -8.50 -11.01 5.41
CA ASP A 109 -8.44 -10.25 6.67
C ASP A 109 -9.06 -8.86 6.52
N ALA A 110 -8.76 -8.18 5.41
CA ALA A 110 -9.32 -6.85 5.14
C ALA A 110 -10.83 -6.86 5.03
N ARG A 111 -11.40 -7.91 4.45
CA ARG A 111 -12.86 -8.04 4.27
C ARG A 111 -13.60 -8.26 5.58
N LYS A 112 -12.93 -8.73 6.61
CA LYS A 112 -13.53 -8.93 7.94
C LYS A 112 -13.68 -7.64 8.72
N LYS A 113 -13.07 -6.57 8.26
CA LYS A 113 -13.06 -5.26 8.94
C LYS A 113 -13.90 -4.22 8.18
#